data_e23748242e1fbd3773b63aa56aa0ac85
#
_entry.id   e23748242e1fbd3773b63aa56aa0ac85
#
_cell.length_a   1.000
_cell.length_b   1.000
_cell.length_c   1.000
_cell.angle_alpha   90.00
_cell.angle_beta   90.00
_cell.angle_gamma   90.00
#
_symmetry.space_group_name_H-M   'P 1'
#
loop_
_entity.id
_entity.type
_entity.pdbx_description
1 polymer ?
#
loop_
_entity_poly.entity_id
_entity_poly.type
_entity_poly.pdbx_seq_one_letter_code
_entity_poly.pdbx_strand_id
1 'polypeptide(L)'
;GNASDVGAIIVNDRSGTPAYLHLVASLHALVQRITAGGTPAPEGPALKWNWAELEPHVASWLDDAGHALAQAVLTTAAMTEVDLICLNGDLPDPIRQRLLDTTRHYLAQLPVLVAHPPRLVAGRAGPSAAAYGAAQLLMFRRYFSRAWELFEADPGK
;
A
#
# COMPACT_ATOMS: atom_id res chain seq x y z
N GLY A 1 -10.53 6.26 -15.85
CA GLY A 1 -9.47 5.29 -15.81
C GLY A 1 -9.65 4.32 -14.66
N ASN A 2 -9.48 3.04 -14.88
CA ASN A 2 -9.53 2.04 -13.81
C ASN A 2 -8.23 2.15 -13.00
N ALA A 3 -8.34 2.33 -11.70
CA ALA A 3 -7.21 2.18 -10.80
C ALA A 3 -6.74 0.71 -10.85
N SER A 4 -5.43 0.49 -10.95
CA SER A 4 -4.88 -0.85 -10.90
C SER A 4 -5.02 -1.40 -9.47
N ASP A 5 -5.48 -2.64 -9.34
CA ASP A 5 -5.52 -3.33 -8.05
C ASP A 5 -4.15 -3.95 -7.76
N VAL A 6 -3.30 -3.18 -7.10
CA VAL A 6 -1.96 -3.62 -6.68
C VAL A 6 -2.05 -4.81 -5.71
N GLY A 7 -3.14 -4.93 -4.94
CA GLY A 7 -3.38 -6.06 -4.04
C GLY A 7 -3.50 -7.41 -4.74
N ALA A 8 -3.82 -7.42 -6.04
CA ALA A 8 -3.90 -8.62 -6.86
C ALA A 8 -2.54 -9.08 -7.45
N ILE A 9 -1.46 -8.35 -7.20
CA ILE A 9 -0.12 -8.81 -7.59
C ILE A 9 0.21 -10.09 -6.84
N ILE A 10 0.70 -11.10 -7.57
CA ILE A 10 1.23 -12.32 -6.98
C ILE A 10 2.67 -12.03 -6.53
N VAL A 11 2.94 -12.31 -5.27
CA VAL A 11 4.23 -12.19 -4.62
C VAL A 11 4.61 -13.55 -4.01
N ASN A 12 5.86 -13.78 -3.74
CA ASN A 12 6.27 -14.94 -2.94
C ASN A 12 6.29 -14.53 -1.45
N ASP A 13 5.72 -15.36 -0.60
CA ASP A 13 5.92 -15.22 0.84
C ASP A 13 7.38 -15.57 1.20
N ARG A 14 7.75 -15.49 2.49
CA ARG A 14 9.12 -15.78 2.93
C ARG A 14 9.51 -17.26 2.80
N SER A 15 8.55 -18.15 2.61
CA SER A 15 8.79 -19.57 2.30
C SER A 15 9.00 -19.84 0.81
N GLY A 16 8.78 -18.81 -0.04
CA GLY A 16 8.80 -18.94 -1.49
C GLY A 16 7.46 -19.36 -2.09
N THR A 17 6.39 -19.42 -1.28
CA THR A 17 5.05 -19.81 -1.75
C THR A 17 4.35 -18.61 -2.39
N PRO A 18 3.77 -18.75 -3.60
CA PRO A 18 3.03 -17.67 -4.24
C PRO A 18 1.75 -17.32 -3.47
N ALA A 19 1.51 -16.04 -3.26
CA ALA A 19 0.32 -15.50 -2.62
C ALA A 19 -0.08 -14.15 -3.23
N TYR A 20 -1.35 -13.76 -3.12
CA TYR A 20 -1.73 -12.41 -3.46
C TYR A 20 -1.23 -11.41 -2.42
N LEU A 21 -0.74 -10.26 -2.87
CA LEU A 21 -0.19 -9.22 -1.99
C LEU A 21 -1.16 -8.86 -0.85
N HIS A 22 -2.45 -8.69 -1.16
CA HIS A 22 -3.45 -8.32 -0.14
C HIS A 22 -3.65 -9.40 0.92
N LEU A 23 -3.39 -10.68 0.63
CA LEU A 23 -3.46 -11.77 1.62
C LEU A 23 -2.26 -11.79 2.56
N VAL A 24 -1.17 -11.08 2.23
CA VAL A 24 0.04 -10.99 3.05
C VAL A 24 0.16 -9.65 3.75
N ALA A 25 -0.05 -8.55 3.02
CA ALA A 25 0.27 -7.19 3.48
C ALA A 25 -0.93 -6.38 4.01
N SER A 26 -2.17 -6.90 3.94
CA SER A 26 -3.34 -6.15 4.43
C SER A 26 -3.49 -6.21 5.95
N LEU A 27 -4.25 -5.26 6.52
CA LEU A 27 -4.70 -5.34 7.91
C LEU A 27 -5.55 -6.60 8.19
N HIS A 28 -6.28 -7.08 7.18
CA HIS A 28 -7.03 -8.34 7.30
C HIS A 28 -6.06 -9.52 7.54
N ALA A 29 -4.93 -9.58 6.84
CA ALA A 29 -3.91 -10.60 7.06
C ALA A 29 -3.34 -10.54 8.49
N LEU A 30 -3.14 -9.34 9.04
CA LEU A 30 -2.75 -9.18 10.43
C LEU A 30 -3.82 -9.72 11.40
N VAL A 31 -5.11 -9.37 11.19
CA VAL A 31 -6.22 -9.86 12.02
C VAL A 31 -6.31 -11.39 11.97
N GLN A 32 -6.18 -12.01 10.79
CA GLN A 32 -6.15 -13.46 10.66
C GLN A 32 -5.00 -14.09 11.47
N ARG A 33 -3.83 -13.47 11.46
CA ARG A 33 -2.67 -13.95 12.25
C ARG A 33 -2.89 -13.83 13.74
N ILE A 34 -3.49 -12.73 14.20
CA ILE A 34 -3.84 -12.51 15.61
C ILE A 34 -4.82 -13.59 16.09
N THR A 35 -5.88 -13.83 15.33
CA THR A 35 -6.91 -14.84 15.67
C THR A 35 -6.38 -16.26 15.59
N ALA A 36 -5.56 -16.58 14.61
CA ALA A 36 -4.89 -17.88 14.53
C ALA A 36 -3.95 -18.14 15.71
N GLY A 37 -3.38 -17.08 16.28
CA GLY A 37 -2.58 -17.15 17.51
C GLY A 37 -3.38 -17.24 18.81
N GLY A 38 -4.72 -17.34 18.73
CA GLY A 38 -5.60 -17.48 19.88
C GLY A 38 -5.94 -16.15 20.59
N THR A 39 -5.51 -15.02 20.02
CA THR A 39 -5.85 -13.67 20.54
C THR A 39 -7.13 -13.20 19.84
N PRO A 40 -8.11 -12.62 20.58
CA PRO A 40 -9.30 -12.05 19.95
C PRO A 40 -8.96 -10.97 18.95
N ALA A 41 -9.75 -10.90 17.86
CA ALA A 41 -9.61 -9.85 16.87
C ALA A 41 -9.78 -8.48 17.54
N PRO A 42 -8.90 -7.50 17.26
CA PRO A 42 -9.07 -6.16 17.81
C PRO A 42 -10.30 -5.48 17.21
N GLU A 43 -11.04 -4.77 18.04
CA GLU A 43 -12.28 -4.11 17.64
C GLU A 43 -12.05 -2.67 17.18
N GLY A 44 -12.91 -2.20 16.29
CA GLY A 44 -12.92 -0.82 15.82
C GLY A 44 -11.78 -0.46 14.86
N PRO A 45 -11.56 0.85 14.63
CA PRO A 45 -10.55 1.32 13.68
C PRO A 45 -9.13 0.97 14.12
N ALA A 46 -8.29 0.54 13.19
CA ALA A 46 -6.91 0.13 13.49
C ALA A 46 -6.07 1.20 14.18
N LEU A 47 -6.36 2.48 13.94
CA LEU A 47 -5.72 3.61 14.64
C LEU A 47 -5.94 3.60 16.16
N LYS A 48 -6.96 2.89 16.66
CA LYS A 48 -7.33 2.81 18.08
C LYS A 48 -6.93 1.49 18.74
N TRP A 49 -6.35 0.55 18.01
CA TRP A 49 -5.91 -0.72 18.57
C TRP A 49 -4.79 -0.54 19.59
N ASN A 50 -4.72 -1.43 20.57
CA ASN A 50 -3.57 -1.51 21.49
C ASN A 50 -2.42 -2.28 20.82
N TRP A 51 -1.68 -1.59 19.94
CA TRP A 51 -0.60 -2.17 19.15
C TRP A 51 0.51 -2.81 19.99
N ALA A 52 0.71 -2.33 21.24
CA ALA A 52 1.71 -2.90 22.13
C ALA A 52 1.34 -4.32 22.60
N GLU A 53 0.07 -4.59 22.85
CA GLU A 53 -0.41 -5.94 23.19
C GLU A 53 -0.38 -6.91 22.02
N LEU A 54 -0.40 -6.40 20.80
CA LEU A 54 -0.39 -7.17 19.56
C LEU A 54 1.04 -7.39 19.03
N GLU A 55 2.07 -6.89 19.71
CA GLU A 55 3.44 -6.79 19.19
C GLU A 55 4.02 -8.09 18.59
N PRO A 56 3.84 -9.29 19.18
CA PRO A 56 4.38 -10.52 18.58
C PRO A 56 3.81 -10.82 17.20
N HIS A 57 2.50 -10.55 17.01
CA HIS A 57 1.82 -10.74 15.74
C HIS A 57 2.17 -9.61 14.75
N VAL A 58 2.29 -8.39 15.28
CA VAL A 58 2.63 -7.19 14.49
C VAL A 58 4.04 -7.31 13.92
N ALA A 59 5.03 -7.69 14.73
CA ALA A 59 6.40 -7.84 14.26
C ALA A 59 6.52 -8.87 13.12
N SER A 60 5.89 -10.05 13.31
CA SER A 60 5.87 -11.10 12.29
C SER A 60 5.13 -10.66 11.02
N TRP A 61 3.99 -9.96 11.16
CA TRP A 61 3.26 -9.44 10.01
C TRP A 61 4.04 -8.35 9.27
N LEU A 62 4.69 -7.42 9.97
CA LEU A 62 5.50 -6.36 9.36
C LEU A 62 6.64 -6.94 8.51
N ASP A 63 7.23 -8.04 8.97
CA ASP A 63 8.31 -8.71 8.28
C ASP A 63 7.81 -9.34 6.96
N ASP A 64 6.72 -10.11 7.01
CA ASP A 64 6.13 -10.71 5.82
C ASP A 64 5.54 -9.67 4.86
N ALA A 65 4.83 -8.67 5.39
CA ALA A 65 4.25 -7.58 4.60
C ALA A 65 5.34 -6.74 3.92
N GLY A 66 6.42 -6.42 4.62
CA GLY A 66 7.55 -5.67 4.07
C GLY A 66 8.25 -6.41 2.94
N HIS A 67 8.46 -7.73 3.09
CA HIS A 67 9.01 -8.58 2.05
C HIS A 67 8.10 -8.62 0.80
N ALA A 68 6.80 -8.83 1.00
CA ALA A 68 5.81 -8.85 -0.09
C ALA A 68 5.68 -7.50 -0.80
N LEU A 69 5.65 -6.40 -0.04
CA LEU A 69 5.59 -5.04 -0.59
C LEU A 69 6.84 -4.69 -1.40
N ALA A 70 8.02 -5.13 -0.98
CA ALA A 70 9.26 -4.90 -1.74
C ALA A 70 9.18 -5.52 -3.15
N GLN A 71 8.63 -6.72 -3.28
CA GLN A 71 8.41 -7.37 -4.58
C GLN A 71 7.38 -6.59 -5.42
N ALA A 72 6.29 -6.15 -4.80
CA ALA A 72 5.26 -5.36 -5.48
C ALA A 72 5.80 -4.00 -5.98
N VAL A 73 6.66 -3.34 -5.19
CA VAL A 73 7.35 -2.10 -5.58
C VAL A 73 8.18 -2.32 -6.84
N LEU A 74 9.00 -3.37 -6.89
CA LEU A 74 9.81 -3.68 -8.08
C LEU A 74 8.95 -4.07 -9.28
N THR A 75 7.92 -4.87 -9.08
CA THR A 75 6.98 -5.24 -10.15
C THR A 75 6.31 -4.01 -10.74
N THR A 76 5.82 -3.10 -9.89
CA THR A 76 5.22 -1.84 -10.33
C THR A 76 6.22 -0.97 -11.08
N ALA A 77 7.43 -0.82 -10.58
CA ALA A 77 8.48 -0.04 -11.21
C ALA A 77 8.94 -0.63 -12.56
N ALA A 78 8.89 -1.93 -12.72
CA ALA A 78 9.21 -2.59 -13.98
C ALA A 78 8.13 -2.42 -15.06
N MET A 79 6.88 -2.20 -14.64
CA MET A 79 5.74 -2.05 -15.55
C MET A 79 5.42 -0.59 -15.88
N THR A 80 5.82 0.34 -14.99
CA THR A 80 5.47 1.75 -15.09
C THR A 80 6.67 2.61 -14.69
N GLU A 81 6.87 3.72 -15.39
CA GLU A 81 7.90 4.71 -15.02
C GLU A 81 7.38 5.57 -13.85
N VAL A 82 7.62 5.11 -12.61
CA VAL A 82 7.23 5.84 -11.40
C VAL A 82 8.45 6.25 -10.60
N ASP A 83 8.54 7.52 -10.24
CA ASP A 83 9.61 8.06 -9.39
C ASP A 83 9.33 7.90 -7.90
N LEU A 84 8.06 7.71 -7.53
CA LEU A 84 7.61 7.74 -6.15
C LEU A 84 6.49 6.72 -5.92
N ILE A 85 6.66 5.89 -4.89
CA ILE A 85 5.60 5.03 -4.36
C ILE A 85 5.28 5.48 -2.93
N CYS A 86 4.01 5.74 -2.69
CA CYS A 86 3.51 6.22 -1.41
C CYS A 86 2.76 5.11 -0.68
N LEU A 87 3.27 4.66 0.47
CA LEU A 87 2.55 3.75 1.37
C LEU A 87 1.60 4.56 2.25
N ASN A 88 0.32 4.33 2.06
CA ASN A 88 -0.73 4.94 2.89
C ASN A 88 -1.67 3.86 3.42
N GLY A 89 -2.34 4.13 4.54
CA GLY A 89 -3.30 3.21 5.16
C GLY A 89 -3.70 3.69 6.55
N ASP A 90 -4.68 3.00 7.14
CA ASP A 90 -5.20 3.27 8.48
C ASP A 90 -4.31 2.68 9.57
N LEU A 91 -3.01 3.00 9.51
CA LEU A 91 -2.00 2.59 10.47
C LEU A 91 -1.53 3.79 11.29
N PRO A 92 -1.27 3.62 12.60
CA PRO A 92 -0.54 4.62 13.37
C PRO A 92 0.82 4.91 12.76
N ASP A 93 1.29 6.15 12.89
CA ASP A 93 2.57 6.58 12.32
C ASP A 93 3.75 5.68 12.68
N PRO A 94 3.93 5.22 13.94
CA PRO A 94 5.03 4.33 14.28
C PRO A 94 4.98 2.98 13.54
N ILE A 95 3.80 2.40 13.38
CA ILE A 95 3.62 1.11 12.68
C ILE A 95 3.84 1.29 11.18
N ARG A 96 3.29 2.37 10.61
CA ARG A 96 3.51 2.70 9.20
C ARG A 96 4.98 2.95 8.89
N GLN A 97 5.72 3.63 9.78
CA GLN A 97 7.14 3.85 9.62
C GLN A 97 7.92 2.53 9.67
N ARG A 98 7.61 1.64 10.62
CA ARG A 98 8.21 0.30 10.70
C ARG A 98 7.96 -0.51 9.42
N LEU A 99 6.73 -0.50 8.90
CA LEU A 99 6.40 -1.17 7.64
C LEU A 99 7.23 -0.62 6.47
N LEU A 100 7.35 0.70 6.40
CA LEU A 100 8.15 1.39 5.38
C LEU A 100 9.63 0.99 5.46
N ASP A 101 10.20 0.98 6.66
CA ASP A 101 11.61 0.65 6.88
C ASP A 101 11.88 -0.84 6.60
N THR A 102 10.97 -1.73 6.98
CA THR A 102 11.05 -3.15 6.64
C THR A 102 10.95 -3.37 5.12
N THR A 103 10.04 -2.65 4.45
CA THR A 103 9.94 -2.73 2.98
C THR A 103 11.22 -2.24 2.30
N ARG A 104 11.80 -1.15 2.77
CA ARG A 104 13.09 -0.65 2.26
C ARG A 104 14.24 -1.63 2.48
N HIS A 105 14.26 -2.26 3.64
CA HIS A 105 15.24 -3.28 3.99
C HIS A 105 15.21 -4.44 2.98
N TYR A 106 14.04 -4.99 2.70
CA TYR A 106 13.89 -6.06 1.70
C TYR A 106 14.13 -5.57 0.28
N LEU A 107 13.69 -4.36 -0.06
CA LEU A 107 13.92 -3.78 -1.38
C LEU A 107 15.42 -3.68 -1.70
N ALA A 108 16.23 -3.34 -0.71
CA ALA A 108 17.68 -3.26 -0.87
C ALA A 108 18.37 -4.62 -1.10
N GLN A 109 17.69 -5.73 -0.80
CA GLN A 109 18.21 -7.10 -0.99
C GLN A 109 17.77 -7.71 -2.32
N LEU A 110 16.76 -7.16 -2.97
CA LEU A 110 16.27 -7.67 -4.25
C LEU A 110 17.15 -7.20 -5.41
N PRO A 111 17.33 -8.04 -6.45
CA PRO A 111 18.06 -7.62 -7.64
C PRO A 111 17.30 -6.51 -8.36
N VAL A 112 17.88 -5.31 -8.39
CA VAL A 112 17.28 -4.15 -9.06
C VAL A 112 17.79 -4.08 -10.48
N LEU A 113 16.90 -4.29 -11.45
CA LEU A 113 17.20 -4.16 -12.89
C LEU A 113 16.68 -2.85 -13.48
N VAL A 114 15.97 -2.03 -12.69
CA VAL A 114 15.48 -0.72 -13.12
C VAL A 114 16.56 0.32 -12.93
N ALA A 115 16.73 1.20 -13.92
CA ALA A 115 17.79 2.24 -13.90
C ALA A 115 17.62 3.20 -12.71
N HIS A 116 16.39 3.49 -12.32
CA HIS A 116 16.04 4.37 -11.21
C HIS A 116 14.95 3.72 -10.36
N PRO A 117 15.30 3.07 -9.23
CA PRO A 117 14.29 2.53 -8.32
C PRO A 117 13.46 3.69 -7.72
N PRO A 118 12.12 3.51 -7.61
CA PRO A 118 11.25 4.54 -7.08
C PRO A 118 11.56 4.82 -5.60
N ARG A 119 11.42 6.07 -5.20
CA ARG A 119 11.50 6.44 -3.79
C ARG A 119 10.24 5.95 -3.07
N LEU A 120 10.42 5.27 -1.95
CA LEU A 120 9.34 4.79 -1.11
C LEU A 120 9.13 5.76 0.05
N VAL A 121 7.92 6.31 0.20
CA VAL A 121 7.59 7.29 1.25
C VAL A 121 6.30 6.92 1.98
N ALA A 122 6.18 7.42 3.23
CA ALA A 122 4.93 7.33 3.98
C ALA A 122 3.91 8.37 3.47
N GLY A 123 2.66 7.94 3.28
CA GLY A 123 1.56 8.85 2.96
C GLY A 123 1.20 9.74 4.14
N ARG A 124 0.72 10.95 3.84
CA ARG A 124 0.31 11.95 4.85
C ARG A 124 -1.21 12.12 4.94
N ALA A 125 -1.97 11.50 4.05
CA ALA A 125 -3.40 11.75 3.95
C ALA A 125 -4.25 11.09 5.05
N GLY A 126 -3.68 10.14 5.81
CA GLY A 126 -4.34 9.46 6.93
C GLY A 126 -5.64 8.75 6.52
N PRO A 127 -6.53 8.45 7.48
CA PRO A 127 -7.77 7.71 7.24
C PRO A 127 -8.78 8.46 6.36
N SER A 128 -8.65 9.78 6.27
CA SER A 128 -9.53 10.61 5.43
C SER A 128 -9.07 10.73 3.98
N ALA A 129 -8.01 10.01 3.58
CA ALA A 129 -7.42 10.11 2.22
C ALA A 129 -8.45 9.95 1.10
N ALA A 130 -9.33 8.94 1.22
CA ALA A 130 -10.38 8.69 0.23
C ALA A 130 -11.40 9.85 0.15
N ALA A 131 -11.80 10.39 1.30
CA ALA A 131 -12.74 11.52 1.35
C ALA A 131 -12.11 12.79 0.76
N TYR A 132 -10.85 13.08 1.11
CA TYR A 132 -10.11 14.20 0.51
C TYR A 132 -9.94 14.03 -1.00
N GLY A 133 -9.58 12.83 -1.46
CA GLY A 133 -9.43 12.54 -2.88
C GLY A 133 -10.75 12.74 -3.65
N ALA A 134 -11.86 12.26 -3.12
CA ALA A 134 -13.18 12.44 -3.70
C ALA A 134 -13.59 13.93 -3.75
N ALA A 135 -13.36 14.68 -2.67
CA ALA A 135 -13.64 16.11 -2.63
C ALA A 135 -12.75 16.90 -3.62
N GLN A 136 -11.46 16.58 -3.67
CA GLN A 136 -10.53 17.20 -4.61
C GLN A 136 -10.89 16.91 -6.07
N LEU A 137 -11.39 15.72 -6.39
CA LEU A 137 -11.80 15.38 -7.75
C LEU A 137 -12.95 16.28 -8.22
N LEU A 138 -13.94 16.55 -7.36
CA LEU A 138 -15.04 17.47 -7.67
C LEU A 138 -14.53 18.90 -7.86
N MET A 139 -13.64 19.37 -6.98
CA MET A 139 -13.03 20.69 -7.08
C MET A 139 -12.19 20.81 -8.36
N PHE A 140 -11.39 19.79 -8.66
CA PHE A 140 -10.57 19.78 -9.87
C PHE A 140 -11.43 19.86 -11.13
N ARG A 141 -12.48 19.05 -11.22
CA ARG A 141 -13.42 19.08 -12.36
C ARG A 141 -14.11 20.43 -12.51
N ARG A 142 -14.47 21.09 -11.39
CA ARG A 142 -15.22 22.36 -11.42
C ARG A 142 -14.34 23.58 -11.70
N TYR A 143 -13.10 23.59 -11.19
CA TYR A 143 -12.27 24.80 -11.18
C TYR A 143 -10.99 24.71 -12.00
N PHE A 144 -10.51 23.51 -12.31
CA PHE A 144 -9.24 23.29 -12.98
C PHE A 144 -9.35 22.53 -14.32
N SER A 145 -10.54 22.12 -14.71
CA SER A 145 -10.78 21.23 -15.88
C SER A 145 -10.92 22.00 -17.18
N ARG A 146 -9.97 22.87 -17.53
CA ARG A 146 -9.85 23.29 -18.94
C ARG A 146 -9.32 22.17 -19.83
N ALA A 147 -8.62 21.22 -19.28
CA ALA A 147 -8.11 20.07 -20.04
C ALA A 147 -9.20 19.07 -20.45
N TRP A 148 -10.31 18.97 -19.70
CA TRP A 148 -11.40 18.07 -20.03
C TRP A 148 -12.16 18.50 -21.31
N GLU A 149 -12.36 19.77 -21.50
CA GLU A 149 -13.00 20.33 -22.72
C GLU A 149 -12.19 20.03 -23.99
N LEU A 150 -10.87 19.85 -23.88
CA LEU A 150 -10.01 19.47 -24.99
C LEU A 150 -10.14 17.97 -25.38
N PHE A 151 -10.62 17.13 -24.47
CA PHE A 151 -10.84 15.70 -24.70
C PHE A 151 -12.30 15.35 -25.05
N GLU A 152 -13.26 16.21 -24.71
CA GLU A 152 -14.66 16.07 -25.13
C GLU A 152 -14.97 16.76 -26.47
N ALA A 153 -14.04 17.51 -27.04
CA ALA A 153 -14.26 18.30 -28.26
C ALA A 153 -14.04 17.50 -29.56
N ASP A 154 -14.06 16.15 -29.55
CA ASP A 154 -14.16 15.37 -30.79
C ASP A 154 -15.19 14.23 -30.69
N PRO A 155 -16.52 14.53 -30.71
CA PRO A 155 -17.51 13.53 -31.04
C PRO A 155 -17.70 13.52 -32.58
N GLY A 156 -16.82 12.86 -33.30
CA GLY A 156 -17.13 12.39 -34.64
C GLY A 156 -16.94 13.41 -35.76
N LYS A 157 -15.82 13.32 -36.40
CA LYS A 157 -15.72 13.37 -37.83
C LYS A 157 -15.22 12.03 -38.37
#